data_8c16010a0109d4596bb141c61b3a78c3
#
_entry.id   8c16010a0109d4596bb141c61b3a78c3
#
_cell.length_a   1.000
_cell.length_b   1.000
_cell.length_c   1.000
_cell.angle_alpha   90.00
_cell.angle_beta   90.00
_cell.angle_gamma   90.00
#
_symmetry.space_group_name_H-M   'P 1'
#
loop_
_entity.id
_entity.type
_entity.pdbx_description
1 polymer ?
#
loop_
_entity_poly.entity_id
_entity_poly.type
_entity_poly.pdbx_seq_one_letter_code
_entity_poly.pdbx_strand_id
1 'polypeptide(L)'
;MLKTKNDNQVYIDGVSLQKISEMHGTPCYIYSKNSLINEFEEYKKAFKNKKDILICYSVKACSNLNILKIFNDLGSGFDIVSLGELERLKYIGADPKKIVFSGVAKSDEEIKASLEYGILLFNVESIAELENINSIANKMDTKANISIRVNPDIDPKTHPYISTGLKSSKFGIAIDQAIDVYDYANKMSNVIPIGIDAHIGSQIFDIVPFVDSLDKLMELYSKLKNKNIDIKFIDIGGGLGIKYYDDDDPPSKKEFASKIIDRIKGLDCNLILEPGRSLVGNSGYLLTSVLYEKQNYKKDFLIVDAGMNDLLRPSLYDAFHKIEEVNKNNGARKKYNVVGPICETGDVLGKDVELPPLVKNDLLIIHSVGAYGYVMSSNYNTRPKAPEVLIEDKKIKLIRKKETITQIMENEFNNE
;
A
#
# COMPACT_ATOMS: atom_id res chain seq x y z
N MET A 1 14.76 12.87 -4.65
CA MET A 1 14.91 12.57 -3.21
C MET A 1 15.04 13.86 -2.41
N LEU A 2 14.63 13.82 -1.15
CA LEU A 2 14.70 14.94 -0.23
C LEU A 2 16.15 15.32 0.05
N LYS A 3 16.48 16.62 -0.05
CA LYS A 3 17.82 17.17 0.18
C LYS A 3 17.73 18.56 0.80
N THR A 4 18.58 18.83 1.78
CA THR A 4 18.83 20.20 2.27
C THR A 4 19.90 20.84 1.39
N LYS A 5 19.67 22.08 0.94
CA LYS A 5 20.66 22.85 0.17
C LYS A 5 21.40 23.88 1.05
N ASN A 6 22.34 24.58 0.44
CA ASN A 6 23.18 25.60 1.11
C ASN A 6 22.38 26.80 1.65
N ASP A 7 21.13 26.98 1.20
CA ASP A 7 20.18 27.98 1.72
C ASP A 7 19.41 27.49 2.95
N ASN A 8 19.80 26.36 3.54
CA ASN A 8 19.15 25.70 4.68
C ASN A 8 17.69 25.31 4.44
N GLN A 9 17.22 25.25 3.19
CA GLN A 9 15.88 24.79 2.84
C GLN A 9 15.90 23.32 2.39
N VAL A 10 14.77 22.64 2.66
CA VAL A 10 14.53 21.27 2.22
C VAL A 10 13.85 21.27 0.84
N TYR A 11 14.38 20.41 -0.03
CA TYR A 11 13.90 20.22 -1.41
C TYR A 11 13.56 18.76 -1.67
N ILE A 12 12.55 18.51 -2.48
CA ILE A 12 12.26 17.20 -3.06
C ILE A 12 12.51 17.28 -4.56
N ASP A 13 13.41 16.43 -5.07
CA ASP A 13 13.79 16.39 -6.49
C ASP A 13 14.13 17.78 -7.08
N GLY A 14 14.71 18.66 -6.26
CA GLY A 14 15.12 20.00 -6.65
C GLY A 14 14.02 21.06 -6.59
N VAL A 15 12.82 20.71 -6.13
CA VAL A 15 11.69 21.63 -5.91
C VAL A 15 11.65 22.04 -4.43
N SER A 16 11.57 23.34 -4.16
CA SER A 16 11.42 23.89 -2.80
C SER A 16 10.04 23.55 -2.23
N LEU A 17 10.01 23.12 -0.97
CA LEU A 17 8.76 22.86 -0.25
C LEU A 17 8.00 24.14 0.05
N GLN A 18 8.73 25.26 0.26
CA GLN A 18 8.13 26.59 0.40
C GLN A 18 7.29 26.94 -0.82
N LYS A 19 7.81 26.73 -2.04
CA LYS A 19 7.08 26.95 -3.29
C LYS A 19 5.83 26.09 -3.40
N ILE A 20 5.86 24.84 -2.94
CA ILE A 20 4.67 23.96 -2.94
C ILE A 20 3.60 24.52 -2.01
N SER A 21 3.99 24.96 -0.80
CA SER A 21 3.07 25.60 0.15
C SER A 21 2.43 26.86 -0.41
N GLU A 22 3.19 27.73 -1.10
CA GLU A 22 2.68 28.94 -1.72
C GLU A 22 1.67 28.66 -2.85
N MET A 23 1.88 27.58 -3.62
CA MET A 23 1.02 27.24 -4.76
C MET A 23 -0.24 26.45 -4.36
N HIS A 24 -0.16 25.60 -3.35
CA HIS A 24 -1.20 24.62 -3.04
C HIS A 24 -1.70 24.65 -1.59
N GLY A 25 -1.04 25.45 -0.74
CA GLY A 25 -1.34 25.52 0.70
C GLY A 25 -0.86 24.29 1.47
N THR A 26 -1.25 24.23 2.73
CA THR A 26 -1.07 23.10 3.65
C THR A 26 -2.42 22.72 4.29
N PRO A 27 -2.60 21.48 4.81
CA PRO A 27 -1.73 20.34 4.56
C PRO A 27 -1.72 19.94 3.08
N CYS A 28 -0.60 19.33 2.59
CA CYS A 28 -0.48 18.91 1.19
C CYS A 28 0.36 17.63 1.09
N TYR A 29 -0.15 16.60 0.40
CA TYR A 29 0.62 15.41 0.08
C TYR A 29 1.53 15.64 -1.13
N ILE A 30 2.76 15.18 -1.06
CA ILE A 30 3.80 15.37 -2.08
C ILE A 30 4.39 14.02 -2.43
N TYR A 31 4.46 13.69 -3.72
CA TYR A 31 5.08 12.46 -4.21
C TYR A 31 6.23 12.78 -5.17
N SER A 32 7.31 12.00 -5.08
CA SER A 32 8.44 12.04 -6.01
C SER A 32 8.25 10.99 -7.10
N LYS A 33 8.07 11.40 -8.37
CA LYS A 33 8.00 10.48 -9.50
C LYS A 33 9.28 9.66 -9.65
N ASN A 34 10.43 10.29 -9.49
CA ASN A 34 11.73 9.61 -9.58
C ASN A 34 11.87 8.50 -8.54
N SER A 35 11.41 8.76 -7.31
CA SER A 35 11.44 7.75 -6.25
C SER A 35 10.51 6.59 -6.59
N LEU A 36 9.26 6.84 -7.04
CA LEU A 36 8.32 5.80 -7.46
C LEU A 36 8.90 4.89 -8.57
N ILE A 37 9.50 5.49 -9.59
CA ILE A 37 10.16 4.76 -10.68
C ILE A 37 11.31 3.91 -10.14
N ASN A 38 12.19 4.49 -9.33
CA ASN A 38 13.35 3.80 -8.78
C ASN A 38 12.94 2.59 -7.94
N GLU A 39 11.92 2.72 -7.06
CA GLU A 39 11.43 1.63 -6.23
C GLU A 39 10.92 0.45 -7.06
N PHE A 40 10.21 0.71 -8.17
CA PHE A 40 9.73 -0.33 -9.06
C PHE A 40 10.86 -0.97 -9.88
N GLU A 41 11.75 -0.17 -10.45
CA GLU A 41 12.90 -0.66 -11.23
C GLU A 41 13.88 -1.48 -10.37
N GLU A 42 14.00 -1.18 -9.07
CA GLU A 42 14.76 -2.02 -8.16
C GLU A 42 14.18 -3.43 -8.02
N TYR A 43 12.85 -3.59 -7.95
CA TYR A 43 12.21 -4.92 -8.00
C TYR A 43 12.50 -5.64 -9.32
N LYS A 44 12.28 -4.98 -10.46
CA LYS A 44 12.59 -5.57 -11.78
C LYS A 44 14.04 -6.01 -11.88
N LYS A 45 14.97 -5.17 -11.42
CA LYS A 45 16.41 -5.48 -11.42
C LYS A 45 16.75 -6.64 -10.49
N ALA A 46 16.14 -6.69 -9.31
CA ALA A 46 16.37 -7.75 -8.31
C ALA A 46 15.95 -9.13 -8.85
N PHE A 47 14.83 -9.19 -9.55
CA PHE A 47 14.27 -10.43 -10.10
C PHE A 47 14.59 -10.69 -11.57
N LYS A 48 15.51 -9.94 -12.20
CA LYS A 48 15.82 -10.03 -13.64
C LYS A 48 16.20 -11.44 -14.14
N ASN A 49 16.70 -12.31 -13.25
CA ASN A 49 17.09 -13.67 -13.58
C ASN A 49 15.90 -14.67 -13.55
N LYS A 50 14.74 -14.28 -13.06
CA LYS A 50 13.47 -15.03 -13.13
C LYS A 50 12.64 -14.47 -14.29
N LYS A 51 12.53 -15.23 -15.38
CA LYS A 51 11.85 -14.76 -16.61
C LYS A 51 10.36 -14.53 -16.39
N ASP A 52 9.73 -15.41 -15.62
CA ASP A 52 8.27 -15.44 -15.48
C ASP A 52 7.87 -14.89 -14.12
N ILE A 53 7.99 -13.55 -13.98
CA ILE A 53 7.60 -12.81 -12.79
C ILE A 53 6.61 -11.70 -13.13
N LEU A 54 5.56 -11.57 -12.33
CA LEU A 54 4.59 -10.49 -12.37
C LEU A 54 4.64 -9.70 -11.06
N ILE A 55 5.02 -8.43 -11.14
CA ILE A 55 5.02 -7.52 -9.99
C ILE A 55 3.70 -6.75 -10.04
N CYS A 56 2.77 -7.08 -9.15
CA CYS A 56 1.46 -6.48 -9.00
C CYS A 56 1.51 -5.39 -7.92
N TYR A 57 1.43 -4.13 -8.32
CA TYR A 57 1.32 -3.04 -7.36
C TYR A 57 0.00 -3.15 -6.58
N SER A 58 0.07 -3.22 -5.23
CA SER A 58 -1.13 -3.23 -4.38
C SER A 58 -1.77 -1.85 -4.32
N VAL A 59 -2.89 -1.66 -5.02
CA VAL A 59 -3.59 -0.37 -5.20
C VAL A 59 -4.01 0.24 -3.87
N LYS A 60 -4.38 -0.59 -2.89
CA LYS A 60 -4.74 -0.19 -1.51
C LYS A 60 -3.70 0.67 -0.80
N ALA A 61 -2.42 0.61 -1.21
CA ALA A 61 -1.37 1.42 -0.60
C ALA A 61 -1.48 2.91 -0.99
N CYS A 62 -1.73 3.20 -2.28
CA CYS A 62 -2.02 4.54 -2.80
C CYS A 62 -2.74 4.43 -4.15
N SER A 63 -4.00 4.83 -4.21
CA SER A 63 -4.89 4.63 -5.36
C SER A 63 -5.00 5.85 -6.29
N ASN A 64 -4.10 6.85 -6.19
CA ASN A 64 -4.15 8.04 -7.07
C ASN A 64 -3.90 7.63 -8.53
N LEU A 65 -4.78 8.05 -9.45
CA LEU A 65 -4.73 7.67 -10.87
C LEU A 65 -3.39 7.99 -11.55
N ASN A 66 -2.75 9.11 -11.18
CA ASN A 66 -1.45 9.47 -11.75
C ASN A 66 -0.32 8.54 -11.27
N ILE A 67 -0.39 8.07 -10.01
CA ILE A 67 0.57 7.10 -9.46
C ILE A 67 0.33 5.72 -10.09
N LEU A 68 -0.93 5.29 -10.21
CA LEU A 68 -1.29 4.05 -10.89
C LEU A 68 -0.80 4.06 -12.35
N LYS A 69 -0.98 5.21 -13.04
CA LYS A 69 -0.49 5.35 -14.42
C LYS A 69 1.03 5.21 -14.54
N ILE A 70 1.80 5.76 -13.59
CA ILE A 70 3.27 5.58 -13.57
C ILE A 70 3.61 4.09 -13.52
N PHE A 71 3.01 3.32 -12.61
CA PHE A 71 3.29 1.88 -12.52
C PHE A 71 2.79 1.11 -13.74
N ASN A 72 1.64 1.47 -14.31
CA ASN A 72 1.14 0.88 -15.55
C ASN A 72 2.12 1.10 -16.72
N ASP A 73 2.63 2.32 -16.89
CA ASP A 73 3.60 2.67 -17.91
C ASP A 73 4.95 1.95 -17.72
N LEU A 74 5.30 1.55 -16.49
CA LEU A 74 6.47 0.72 -16.16
C LEU A 74 6.24 -0.78 -16.40
N GLY A 75 5.01 -1.18 -16.75
CA GLY A 75 4.63 -2.57 -17.02
C GLY A 75 4.20 -3.39 -15.80
N SER A 76 3.86 -2.72 -14.70
CA SER A 76 3.32 -3.37 -13.49
C SER A 76 2.02 -4.13 -13.78
N GLY A 77 1.82 -5.25 -13.06
CA GLY A 77 0.48 -5.73 -12.75
C GLY A 77 -0.11 -4.98 -11.56
N PHE A 78 -1.29 -5.41 -11.10
CA PHE A 78 -1.99 -4.77 -9.99
C PHE A 78 -2.69 -5.80 -9.10
N ASP A 79 -2.60 -5.61 -7.78
CA ASP A 79 -3.41 -6.28 -6.78
C ASP A 79 -4.50 -5.32 -6.31
N ILE A 80 -5.77 -5.72 -6.48
CA ILE A 80 -6.96 -4.95 -6.12
C ILE A 80 -7.79 -5.66 -5.05
N VAL A 81 -8.58 -4.90 -4.31
CA VAL A 81 -9.43 -5.41 -3.23
C VAL A 81 -10.85 -4.82 -3.25
N SER A 82 -11.24 -4.11 -4.31
CA SER A 82 -12.57 -3.53 -4.46
C SER A 82 -12.92 -3.15 -5.90
N LEU A 83 -14.22 -2.97 -6.17
CA LEU A 83 -14.73 -2.44 -7.44
C LEU A 83 -14.14 -1.05 -7.74
N GLY A 84 -14.05 -0.18 -6.74
CA GLY A 84 -13.48 1.16 -6.93
C GLY A 84 -12.02 1.15 -7.37
N GLU A 85 -11.23 0.16 -6.94
CA GLU A 85 -9.86 -0.03 -7.42
C GLU A 85 -9.85 -0.59 -8.85
N LEU A 86 -10.74 -1.53 -9.19
CA LEU A 86 -10.90 -2.03 -10.55
C LEU A 86 -11.25 -0.90 -11.54
N GLU A 87 -12.22 -0.06 -11.20
CA GLU A 87 -12.63 1.07 -12.04
C GLU A 87 -11.49 2.07 -12.27
N ARG A 88 -10.64 2.31 -11.26
CA ARG A 88 -9.42 3.12 -11.44
C ARG A 88 -8.46 2.50 -12.45
N LEU A 89 -8.30 1.18 -12.44
CA LEU A 89 -7.43 0.48 -13.38
C LEU A 89 -8.01 0.49 -14.79
N LYS A 90 -9.31 0.31 -14.95
CA LYS A 90 -10.02 0.48 -16.23
C LYS A 90 -9.79 1.88 -16.79
N TYR A 91 -9.93 2.92 -15.95
CA TYR A 91 -9.75 4.31 -16.33
C TYR A 91 -8.35 4.62 -16.88
N ILE A 92 -7.30 4.01 -16.33
CA ILE A 92 -5.93 4.20 -16.81
C ILE A 92 -5.53 3.24 -17.95
N GLY A 93 -6.41 2.35 -18.37
CA GLY A 93 -6.16 1.36 -19.43
C GLY A 93 -5.17 0.27 -19.01
N ALA A 94 -5.24 -0.20 -17.77
CA ALA A 94 -4.40 -1.30 -17.29
C ALA A 94 -4.76 -2.63 -17.99
N ASP A 95 -3.74 -3.45 -18.28
CA ASP A 95 -3.92 -4.77 -18.86
C ASP A 95 -4.63 -5.70 -17.85
N PRO A 96 -5.87 -6.16 -18.14
CA PRO A 96 -6.61 -7.04 -17.24
C PRO A 96 -5.87 -8.35 -16.96
N LYS A 97 -5.06 -8.85 -17.91
CA LYS A 97 -4.28 -10.09 -17.75
C LYS A 97 -3.12 -9.97 -16.76
N LYS A 98 -2.95 -8.79 -16.14
CA LYS A 98 -1.98 -8.51 -15.09
C LYS A 98 -2.64 -8.07 -13.77
N ILE A 99 -3.96 -8.30 -13.63
CA ILE A 99 -4.71 -7.91 -12.43
C ILE A 99 -5.08 -9.15 -11.62
N VAL A 100 -4.75 -9.14 -10.33
CA VAL A 100 -5.19 -10.11 -9.33
C VAL A 100 -6.17 -9.45 -8.38
N PHE A 101 -7.22 -10.18 -7.96
CA PHE A 101 -8.22 -9.66 -7.03
C PHE A 101 -8.18 -10.42 -5.71
N SER A 102 -7.68 -9.76 -4.67
CA SER A 102 -7.55 -10.27 -3.31
C SER A 102 -8.67 -9.77 -2.38
N GLY A 103 -8.68 -10.25 -1.13
CA GLY A 103 -9.62 -9.79 -0.10
C GLY A 103 -10.79 -10.72 0.16
N VAL A 104 -11.27 -10.71 1.42
CA VAL A 104 -12.21 -11.71 1.99
C VAL A 104 -13.68 -11.46 1.67
N ALA A 105 -14.04 -10.37 1.01
CA ALA A 105 -15.43 -9.93 0.87
C ALA A 105 -15.74 -9.44 -0.54
N LYS A 106 -15.42 -10.25 -1.57
CA LYS A 106 -15.77 -9.93 -2.95
C LYS A 106 -17.29 -10.08 -3.14
N SER A 107 -17.96 -8.97 -3.48
CA SER A 107 -19.40 -8.95 -3.77
C SER A 107 -19.70 -9.52 -5.16
N ASP A 108 -20.97 -9.84 -5.41
CA ASP A 108 -21.43 -10.31 -6.73
C ASP A 108 -21.13 -9.31 -7.84
N GLU A 109 -21.27 -8.02 -7.55
CA GLU A 109 -20.97 -6.93 -8.48
C GLU A 109 -19.47 -6.89 -8.83
N GLU A 110 -18.61 -7.00 -7.83
CA GLU A 110 -17.16 -7.03 -8.00
C GLU A 110 -16.69 -8.23 -8.81
N ILE A 111 -17.26 -9.41 -8.54
CA ILE A 111 -16.95 -10.63 -9.29
C ILE A 111 -17.40 -10.48 -10.76
N LYS A 112 -18.63 -10.01 -11.02
CA LYS A 112 -19.13 -9.77 -12.37
C LYS A 112 -18.27 -8.79 -13.15
N ALA A 113 -18.02 -7.60 -12.58
CA ALA A 113 -17.22 -6.56 -13.21
C ALA A 113 -15.80 -7.03 -13.53
N SER A 114 -15.22 -7.88 -12.68
CA SER A 114 -13.89 -8.45 -12.86
C SER A 114 -13.85 -9.50 -13.96
N LEU A 115 -14.86 -10.37 -14.02
CA LEU A 115 -15.04 -11.36 -15.10
C LEU A 115 -15.26 -10.67 -16.45
N GLU A 116 -16.11 -9.64 -16.51
CA GLU A 116 -16.36 -8.83 -17.71
C GLU A 116 -15.08 -8.14 -18.22
N TYR A 117 -14.28 -7.58 -17.30
CA TYR A 117 -13.01 -6.98 -17.67
C TYR A 117 -11.95 -8.02 -18.04
N GLY A 118 -12.11 -9.27 -17.58
CA GLY A 118 -11.26 -10.41 -17.92
C GLY A 118 -9.92 -10.39 -17.16
N ILE A 119 -9.93 -10.12 -15.86
CA ILE A 119 -8.75 -10.11 -15.00
C ILE A 119 -7.97 -11.44 -15.06
N LEU A 120 -6.73 -11.45 -14.56
CA LEU A 120 -5.88 -12.63 -14.55
C LEU A 120 -6.48 -13.74 -13.69
N LEU A 121 -6.75 -13.45 -12.41
CA LEU A 121 -7.32 -14.42 -11.47
C LEU A 121 -7.89 -13.74 -10.21
N PHE A 122 -8.72 -14.50 -9.48
CA PHE A 122 -9.19 -14.17 -8.13
C PHE A 122 -8.37 -14.95 -7.10
N ASN A 123 -7.88 -14.28 -6.05
CA ASN A 123 -7.33 -14.91 -4.85
C ASN A 123 -8.51 -15.24 -3.91
N VAL A 124 -8.92 -16.50 -3.90
CA VAL A 124 -10.12 -17.00 -3.19
C VAL A 124 -9.78 -17.26 -1.73
N GLU A 125 -10.61 -16.75 -0.83
CA GLU A 125 -10.35 -16.76 0.61
C GLU A 125 -11.27 -17.71 1.41
N SER A 126 -12.30 -18.30 0.76
CA SER A 126 -13.23 -19.25 1.41
C SER A 126 -13.95 -20.15 0.40
N ILE A 127 -14.49 -21.28 0.89
CA ILE A 127 -15.30 -22.19 0.07
C ILE A 127 -16.60 -21.49 -0.42
N ALA A 128 -17.24 -20.72 0.43
CA ALA A 128 -18.46 -19.99 0.05
C ALA A 128 -18.19 -18.95 -1.07
N GLU A 129 -17.05 -18.27 -1.01
CA GLU A 129 -16.63 -17.38 -2.10
C GLU A 129 -16.34 -18.15 -3.40
N LEU A 130 -15.66 -19.29 -3.30
CA LEU A 130 -15.39 -20.18 -4.44
C LEU A 130 -16.69 -20.61 -5.14
N GLU A 131 -17.69 -21.04 -4.38
CA GLU A 131 -19.01 -21.43 -4.87
C GLU A 131 -19.73 -20.27 -5.54
N ASN A 132 -19.63 -19.07 -4.95
CA ASN A 132 -20.23 -17.86 -5.50
C ASN A 132 -19.58 -17.46 -6.82
N ILE A 133 -18.26 -17.47 -6.90
CA ILE A 133 -17.52 -17.19 -8.16
C ILE A 133 -17.93 -18.18 -9.25
N ASN A 134 -17.99 -19.49 -8.93
CA ASN A 134 -18.43 -20.52 -9.88
C ASN A 134 -19.88 -20.28 -10.36
N SER A 135 -20.80 -19.94 -9.45
CA SER A 135 -22.20 -19.64 -9.77
C SER A 135 -22.34 -18.43 -10.69
N ILE A 136 -21.60 -17.34 -10.40
CA ILE A 136 -21.64 -16.11 -11.21
C ILE A 136 -21.04 -16.38 -12.58
N ALA A 137 -19.87 -17.03 -12.64
CA ALA A 137 -19.21 -17.39 -13.89
C ALA A 137 -20.10 -18.27 -14.77
N ASN A 138 -20.85 -19.22 -14.16
CA ASN A 138 -21.83 -20.06 -14.88
C ASN A 138 -22.97 -19.21 -15.47
N LYS A 139 -23.54 -18.26 -14.71
CA LYS A 139 -24.60 -17.35 -15.19
C LYS A 139 -24.13 -16.46 -16.34
N MET A 140 -22.84 -16.17 -16.40
CA MET A 140 -22.21 -15.33 -17.44
C MET A 140 -21.65 -16.15 -18.60
N ASP A 141 -21.85 -17.47 -18.63
CA ASP A 141 -21.29 -18.41 -19.61
C ASP A 141 -19.79 -18.22 -19.82
N THR A 142 -19.06 -18.10 -18.72
CA THR A 142 -17.60 -17.88 -18.73
C THR A 142 -16.90 -18.76 -17.70
N LYS A 143 -15.57 -18.70 -17.66
CA LYS A 143 -14.74 -19.36 -16.66
C LYS A 143 -13.90 -18.34 -15.88
N ALA A 144 -13.84 -18.52 -14.57
CA ALA A 144 -13.01 -17.73 -13.68
C ALA A 144 -11.69 -18.46 -13.39
N ASN A 145 -10.57 -17.85 -13.70
CA ASN A 145 -9.30 -18.30 -13.18
C ASN A 145 -9.20 -17.95 -11.69
N ILE A 146 -8.76 -18.89 -10.89
CA ILE A 146 -8.62 -18.71 -9.45
C ILE A 146 -7.26 -19.14 -8.92
N SER A 147 -6.85 -18.53 -7.85
CA SER A 147 -5.85 -18.96 -6.89
C SER A 147 -6.55 -19.21 -5.55
N ILE A 148 -6.14 -20.21 -4.81
CA ILE A 148 -6.60 -20.36 -3.42
C ILE A 148 -5.58 -19.67 -2.53
N ARG A 149 -6.04 -18.67 -1.77
CA ARG A 149 -5.21 -18.07 -0.73
C ARG A 149 -5.17 -18.97 0.47
N VAL A 150 -3.99 -19.47 0.75
CA VAL A 150 -3.75 -20.32 1.91
C VAL A 150 -3.13 -19.52 3.04
N ASN A 151 -3.53 -19.86 4.27
CA ASN A 151 -2.89 -19.34 5.47
C ASN A 151 -1.81 -20.32 5.92
N PRO A 152 -0.52 -19.96 5.80
CA PRO A 152 0.58 -20.87 6.10
C PRO A 152 0.86 -21.00 7.60
N ASP A 153 0.14 -20.29 8.47
CA ASP A 153 0.39 -20.26 9.92
C ASP A 153 1.84 -19.89 10.25
N ILE A 154 2.25 -18.71 9.80
CA ILE A 154 3.59 -18.16 10.04
C ILE A 154 3.45 -16.80 10.71
N ASP A 155 4.18 -16.61 11.83
CA ASP A 155 4.25 -15.33 12.52
C ASP A 155 5.38 -14.45 11.94
N PRO A 156 5.04 -13.37 11.24
CA PRO A 156 6.04 -12.44 10.69
C PRO A 156 6.61 -11.48 11.75
N LYS A 157 6.20 -11.60 13.03
CA LYS A 157 6.62 -10.75 14.15
C LYS A 157 6.40 -9.24 13.88
N THR A 158 5.27 -8.91 13.27
CA THR A 158 4.87 -7.53 12.98
C THR A 158 3.73 -7.07 13.89
N HIS A 159 3.32 -5.79 13.77
CA HIS A 159 2.19 -5.27 14.55
C HIS A 159 0.94 -6.16 14.35
N PRO A 160 0.19 -6.51 15.40
CA PRO A 160 -0.94 -7.46 15.34
C PRO A 160 -1.99 -7.11 14.27
N TYR A 161 -2.27 -5.83 14.04
CA TYR A 161 -3.27 -5.39 13.06
C TYR A 161 -2.83 -5.52 11.60
N ILE A 162 -1.54 -5.78 11.32
CA ILE A 162 -1.00 -5.94 9.96
C ILE A 162 -0.37 -7.31 9.72
N SER A 163 -0.50 -8.25 10.67
CA SER A 163 -0.16 -9.67 10.52
C SER A 163 -1.36 -10.41 9.93
N THR A 164 -1.18 -11.17 8.85
CA THR A 164 -2.26 -11.89 8.14
C THR A 164 -2.01 -13.38 8.00
N GLY A 165 -0.83 -13.87 8.42
CA GLY A 165 -0.41 -15.27 8.27
C GLY A 165 -0.71 -16.19 9.46
N LEU A 166 -1.36 -15.71 10.53
CA LEU A 166 -1.66 -16.47 11.74
C LEU A 166 -3.01 -17.20 11.65
N LYS A 167 -3.16 -18.35 12.33
CA LYS A 167 -4.43 -19.14 12.38
C LYS A 167 -5.67 -18.32 12.80
N SER A 168 -5.49 -17.32 13.66
CA SER A 168 -6.57 -16.45 14.13
C SER A 168 -6.95 -15.35 13.13
N SER A 169 -6.23 -15.23 12.01
CA SER A 169 -6.51 -14.24 10.97
C SER A 169 -7.80 -14.59 10.21
N LYS A 170 -8.55 -13.56 9.80
CA LYS A 170 -9.72 -13.73 8.92
C LYS A 170 -9.36 -14.11 7.48
N PHE A 171 -8.07 -14.11 7.13
CA PHE A 171 -7.59 -14.28 5.75
C PHE A 171 -7.19 -15.72 5.45
N GLY A 172 -7.53 -16.16 4.23
CA GLY A 172 -7.10 -17.41 3.64
C GLY A 172 -7.75 -18.67 4.24
N ILE A 173 -7.55 -19.75 3.52
CA ILE A 173 -7.97 -21.10 3.92
C ILE A 173 -6.78 -21.75 4.64
N ALA A 174 -7.04 -22.50 5.71
CA ALA A 174 -5.99 -23.23 6.42
C ALA A 174 -5.24 -24.17 5.47
N ILE A 175 -3.91 -24.15 5.53
CA ILE A 175 -3.07 -24.88 4.54
C ILE A 175 -3.30 -26.38 4.55
N ASP A 176 -3.69 -26.96 5.68
CA ASP A 176 -4.04 -28.40 5.83
C ASP A 176 -5.35 -28.76 5.12
N GLN A 177 -6.26 -27.81 4.90
CA GLN A 177 -7.51 -27.98 4.15
C GLN A 177 -7.36 -27.68 2.65
N ALA A 178 -6.24 -27.06 2.24
CA ALA A 178 -6.08 -26.53 0.89
C ALA A 178 -6.27 -27.62 -0.19
N ILE A 179 -5.72 -28.82 0.01
CA ILE A 179 -5.81 -29.93 -0.98
C ILE A 179 -7.27 -30.29 -1.26
N ASP A 180 -8.09 -30.41 -0.22
CA ASP A 180 -9.50 -30.76 -0.37
C ASP A 180 -10.28 -29.65 -1.10
N VAL A 181 -9.94 -28.39 -0.84
CA VAL A 181 -10.53 -27.25 -1.54
C VAL A 181 -10.12 -27.21 -3.01
N TYR A 182 -8.85 -27.51 -3.35
CA TYR A 182 -8.43 -27.66 -4.74
C TYR A 182 -9.12 -28.82 -5.46
N ASP A 183 -9.26 -29.98 -4.81
CA ASP A 183 -10.00 -31.11 -5.36
C ASP A 183 -11.47 -30.78 -5.59
N TYR A 184 -12.07 -29.96 -4.72
CA TYR A 184 -13.42 -29.46 -4.87
C TYR A 184 -13.53 -28.46 -6.03
N ALA A 185 -12.64 -27.46 -6.08
CA ALA A 185 -12.59 -26.46 -7.15
C ALA A 185 -12.40 -27.11 -8.54
N ASN A 186 -11.52 -28.14 -8.63
CA ASN A 186 -11.22 -28.82 -9.88
C ASN A 186 -12.42 -29.62 -10.45
N LYS A 187 -13.44 -29.91 -9.63
CA LYS A 187 -14.71 -30.55 -10.07
C LYS A 187 -15.78 -29.55 -10.52
N MET A 188 -15.60 -28.26 -10.26
CA MET A 188 -16.51 -27.21 -10.66
C MET A 188 -16.37 -26.88 -12.15
N SER A 189 -17.46 -26.56 -12.82
CA SER A 189 -17.48 -26.36 -14.28
C SER A 189 -16.95 -24.99 -14.72
N ASN A 190 -17.09 -23.97 -13.87
CA ASN A 190 -16.88 -22.57 -14.26
C ASN A 190 -15.74 -21.87 -13.50
N VAL A 191 -14.91 -22.61 -12.75
CA VAL A 191 -13.65 -22.12 -12.18
C VAL A 191 -12.48 -22.96 -12.68
N ILE A 192 -11.31 -22.34 -12.78
CA ILE A 192 -10.06 -23.00 -13.17
C ILE A 192 -9.02 -22.65 -12.10
N PRO A 193 -8.62 -23.60 -11.24
CA PRO A 193 -7.57 -23.36 -10.25
C PRO A 193 -6.20 -23.36 -10.95
N ILE A 194 -5.61 -22.17 -11.10
CA ILE A 194 -4.32 -21.97 -11.78
C ILE A 194 -3.23 -21.39 -10.88
N GLY A 195 -3.54 -21.03 -9.64
CA GLY A 195 -2.58 -20.39 -8.74
C GLY A 195 -2.69 -20.86 -7.30
N ILE A 196 -1.65 -20.58 -6.53
CA ILE A 196 -1.59 -20.69 -5.07
C ILE A 196 -1.16 -19.31 -4.57
N ASP A 197 -1.85 -18.76 -3.57
CA ASP A 197 -1.54 -17.47 -2.96
C ASP A 197 -1.30 -17.60 -1.46
N ALA A 198 -0.36 -16.81 -0.94
CA ALA A 198 -0.22 -16.54 0.48
C ALA A 198 0.31 -15.13 0.73
N HIS A 199 -0.28 -14.46 1.71
CA HIS A 199 0.21 -13.16 2.18
C HIS A 199 0.32 -13.18 3.71
N ILE A 200 1.54 -13.05 4.24
CA ILE A 200 1.83 -13.27 5.67
C ILE A 200 1.76 -12.01 6.53
N GLY A 201 1.79 -10.82 5.93
CA GLY A 201 1.73 -9.56 6.68
C GLY A 201 2.36 -8.38 5.97
N SER A 202 2.61 -7.31 6.73
CA SER A 202 3.16 -6.06 6.23
C SER A 202 4.24 -5.52 7.17
N GLN A 203 5.19 -4.73 6.63
CA GLN A 203 6.33 -4.16 7.36
C GLN A 203 7.22 -5.23 7.99
N ILE A 204 7.58 -6.24 7.20
CA ILE A 204 8.38 -7.39 7.61
C ILE A 204 9.86 -7.08 7.34
N PHE A 205 10.68 -7.14 8.38
CA PHE A 205 12.12 -6.89 8.31
C PHE A 205 12.97 -8.15 8.21
N ASP A 206 12.39 -9.32 8.49
CA ASP A 206 13.08 -10.61 8.40
C ASP A 206 12.62 -11.36 7.14
N ILE A 207 13.58 -11.87 6.37
CA ILE A 207 13.28 -12.64 5.15
C ILE A 207 12.84 -14.07 5.49
N VAL A 208 13.22 -14.61 6.64
CA VAL A 208 12.93 -16.00 7.03
C VAL A 208 11.43 -16.32 6.93
N PRO A 209 10.49 -15.52 7.46
CA PRO A 209 9.06 -15.80 7.33
C PRO A 209 8.58 -15.92 5.87
N PHE A 210 9.15 -15.15 4.94
CA PHE A 210 8.82 -15.27 3.51
C PHE A 210 9.29 -16.60 2.93
N VAL A 211 10.51 -17.04 3.30
CA VAL A 211 11.08 -18.31 2.84
C VAL A 211 10.27 -19.47 3.41
N ASP A 212 9.95 -19.45 4.71
CA ASP A 212 9.14 -20.48 5.36
C ASP A 212 7.73 -20.59 4.75
N SER A 213 7.13 -19.45 4.42
CA SER A 213 5.84 -19.40 3.70
C SER A 213 5.97 -20.05 2.33
N LEU A 214 6.98 -19.64 1.57
CA LEU A 214 7.22 -20.18 0.24
C LEU A 214 7.49 -21.69 0.28
N ASP A 215 8.26 -22.20 1.23
CA ASP A 215 8.52 -23.64 1.38
C ASP A 215 7.19 -24.42 1.56
N LYS A 216 6.24 -23.91 2.36
CA LYS A 216 4.91 -24.52 2.51
C LYS A 216 4.09 -24.46 1.20
N LEU A 217 4.16 -23.36 0.44
CA LEU A 217 3.51 -23.27 -0.87
C LEU A 217 4.10 -24.26 -1.87
N MET A 218 5.40 -24.50 -1.80
CA MET A 218 6.12 -25.46 -2.63
C MET A 218 5.71 -26.91 -2.35
N GLU A 219 5.52 -27.25 -1.07
CA GLU A 219 4.99 -28.54 -0.67
C GLU A 219 3.56 -28.75 -1.22
N LEU A 220 2.71 -27.72 -1.09
CA LEU A 220 1.35 -27.76 -1.63
C LEU A 220 1.36 -27.87 -3.15
N TYR A 221 2.17 -27.07 -3.85
CA TYR A 221 2.37 -27.17 -5.30
C TYR A 221 2.72 -28.59 -5.75
N SER A 222 3.67 -29.23 -5.08
CA SER A 222 4.10 -30.60 -5.41
C SER A 222 2.97 -31.62 -5.22
N LYS A 223 2.17 -31.48 -4.16
CA LYS A 223 1.00 -32.34 -3.90
C LYS A 223 -0.09 -32.16 -4.96
N LEU A 224 -0.36 -30.90 -5.38
CA LEU A 224 -1.34 -30.58 -6.42
C LEU A 224 -0.90 -31.09 -7.79
N LYS A 225 0.38 -30.97 -8.13
CA LYS A 225 0.95 -31.53 -9.37
C LYS A 225 0.77 -33.03 -9.45
N ASN A 226 0.98 -33.75 -8.33
CA ASN A 226 0.75 -35.21 -8.27
C ASN A 226 -0.74 -35.61 -8.44
N LYS A 227 -1.66 -34.66 -8.24
CA LYS A 227 -3.10 -34.80 -8.50
C LYS A 227 -3.52 -34.33 -9.90
N ASN A 228 -2.56 -33.98 -10.76
CA ASN A 228 -2.79 -33.40 -12.10
C ASN A 228 -3.57 -32.09 -12.08
N ILE A 229 -3.42 -31.26 -11.03
CA ILE A 229 -3.93 -29.89 -10.97
C ILE A 229 -2.81 -28.98 -11.47
N ASP A 230 -3.05 -28.30 -12.60
CA ASP A 230 -2.06 -27.50 -13.35
C ASP A 230 -1.93 -26.09 -12.76
N ILE A 231 -1.07 -25.93 -11.76
CA ILE A 231 -0.76 -24.65 -11.12
C ILE A 231 0.28 -23.90 -11.95
N LYS A 232 -0.10 -22.73 -12.43
CA LYS A 232 0.72 -21.83 -13.29
C LYS A 232 1.34 -20.67 -12.52
N PHE A 233 0.76 -20.29 -11.37
CA PHE A 233 1.17 -19.15 -10.59
C PHE A 233 1.38 -19.51 -9.13
N ILE A 234 2.47 -19.00 -8.55
CA ILE A 234 2.68 -18.93 -7.09
C ILE A 234 2.75 -17.45 -6.74
N ASP A 235 1.78 -16.98 -5.96
CA ASP A 235 1.74 -15.64 -5.41
C ASP A 235 2.22 -15.67 -3.96
N ILE A 236 3.25 -14.89 -3.67
CA ILE A 236 3.80 -14.80 -2.30
C ILE A 236 3.41 -13.48 -1.62
N GLY A 237 2.48 -12.75 -2.24
CA GLY A 237 1.98 -11.48 -1.72
C GLY A 237 3.02 -10.37 -1.71
N GLY A 238 2.81 -9.44 -0.80
CA GLY A 238 3.73 -8.34 -0.49
C GLY A 238 4.30 -8.47 0.92
N GLY A 239 4.55 -7.32 1.55
CA GLY A 239 4.89 -7.28 2.96
C GLY A 239 6.30 -6.79 3.29
N LEU A 240 7.21 -6.73 2.31
CA LEU A 240 8.57 -6.23 2.54
C LEU A 240 8.53 -4.85 3.21
N GLY A 241 9.26 -4.71 4.32
CA GLY A 241 9.32 -3.50 5.13
C GLY A 241 10.05 -2.35 4.46
N ILE A 242 9.79 -1.15 4.96
CA ILE A 242 10.49 0.09 4.58
C ILE A 242 11.03 0.78 5.82
N LYS A 243 11.96 1.68 5.61
CA LYS A 243 12.54 2.50 6.66
C LYS A 243 11.57 3.60 7.11
N TYR A 244 11.24 3.62 8.40
CA TYR A 244 10.52 4.71 9.07
C TYR A 244 11.42 5.43 10.06
N TYR A 245 12.18 4.69 10.89
CA TYR A 245 13.22 5.22 11.78
C TYR A 245 14.55 5.31 11.05
N ASP A 246 15.43 6.18 11.52
CA ASP A 246 16.76 6.34 10.93
C ASP A 246 17.66 5.10 11.12
N ASP A 247 17.42 4.30 12.14
CA ASP A 247 18.08 3.02 12.48
C ASP A 247 17.38 1.77 11.93
N ASP A 248 16.22 1.90 11.28
CA ASP A 248 15.60 0.77 10.59
C ASP A 248 16.52 0.23 9.48
N ASP A 249 16.62 -1.09 9.40
CA ASP A 249 17.41 -1.81 8.40
C ASP A 249 16.57 -2.89 7.70
N PRO A 250 15.59 -2.49 6.86
CA PRO A 250 14.79 -3.44 6.10
C PRO A 250 15.65 -4.17 5.06
N PRO A 251 15.37 -5.47 4.78
CA PRO A 251 16.10 -6.22 3.76
C PRO A 251 16.00 -5.52 2.41
N SER A 252 17.12 -5.52 1.68
CA SER A 252 17.13 -5.00 0.33
C SER A 252 16.29 -5.88 -0.61
N LYS A 253 15.68 -5.29 -1.65
CA LYS A 253 14.96 -6.04 -2.68
C LYS A 253 15.84 -7.10 -3.36
N LYS A 254 17.15 -6.84 -3.47
CA LYS A 254 18.12 -7.78 -4.03
C LYS A 254 18.31 -9.00 -3.14
N GLU A 255 18.44 -8.79 -1.83
CA GLU A 255 18.59 -9.88 -0.85
C GLU A 255 17.30 -10.72 -0.79
N PHE A 256 16.14 -10.07 -0.69
CA PHE A 256 14.83 -10.72 -0.76
C PHE A 256 14.71 -11.57 -2.03
N ALA A 257 14.96 -10.99 -3.22
CA ALA A 257 14.88 -11.69 -4.49
C ALA A 257 15.82 -12.90 -4.56
N SER A 258 17.05 -12.78 -4.07
CA SER A 258 18.00 -13.89 -4.07
C SER A 258 17.45 -15.09 -3.30
N LYS A 259 16.93 -14.87 -2.09
CA LYS A 259 16.37 -15.95 -1.24
C LYS A 259 15.14 -16.58 -1.87
N ILE A 260 14.24 -15.80 -2.47
CA ILE A 260 13.04 -16.32 -3.14
C ILE A 260 13.42 -17.12 -4.41
N ILE A 261 14.29 -16.58 -5.28
CA ILE A 261 14.70 -17.24 -6.52
C ILE A 261 15.40 -18.56 -6.24
N ASP A 262 16.26 -18.62 -5.23
CA ASP A 262 16.96 -19.85 -4.84
C ASP A 262 15.98 -20.99 -4.47
N ARG A 263 14.83 -20.67 -3.87
CA ARG A 263 13.80 -21.65 -3.47
C ARG A 263 12.95 -22.15 -4.63
N ILE A 264 12.65 -21.31 -5.61
CA ILE A 264 11.79 -21.65 -6.75
C ILE A 264 12.61 -22.11 -7.97
N LYS A 265 13.90 -22.34 -7.83
CA LYS A 265 14.77 -22.79 -8.91
C LYS A 265 14.31 -24.13 -9.47
N GLY A 266 14.07 -24.20 -10.76
CA GLY A 266 13.61 -25.41 -11.44
C GLY A 266 12.10 -25.64 -11.40
N LEU A 267 11.31 -24.74 -10.83
CA LEU A 267 9.85 -24.78 -10.97
C LEU A 267 9.39 -24.21 -12.30
N ASP A 268 8.43 -24.90 -12.87
CA ASP A 268 7.72 -24.48 -14.08
C ASP A 268 6.43 -23.72 -13.70
N CYS A 269 6.60 -22.55 -13.08
CA CYS A 269 5.50 -21.66 -12.72
C CYS A 269 5.95 -20.21 -12.68
N ASN A 270 4.99 -19.31 -12.88
CA ASN A 270 5.17 -17.87 -12.76
C ASN A 270 5.13 -17.44 -11.30
N LEU A 271 5.94 -16.47 -10.93
CA LEU A 271 5.91 -15.86 -9.60
C LEU A 271 5.11 -14.56 -9.65
N ILE A 272 4.18 -14.37 -8.73
CA ILE A 272 3.51 -13.10 -8.48
C ILE A 272 4.02 -12.50 -7.17
N LEU A 273 4.24 -11.19 -7.18
CA LEU A 273 4.55 -10.37 -6.00
C LEU A 273 3.53 -9.25 -5.92
N GLU A 274 3.10 -8.90 -4.71
CA GLU A 274 2.13 -7.84 -4.45
C GLU A 274 2.70 -6.69 -3.59
N PRO A 275 3.82 -6.04 -4.00
CA PRO A 275 4.37 -4.94 -3.22
C PRO A 275 3.45 -3.72 -3.26
N GLY A 276 3.12 -3.19 -2.07
CA GLY A 276 2.40 -1.92 -1.92
C GLY A 276 3.29 -0.90 -1.23
N ARG A 277 3.45 -1.05 0.10
CA ARG A 277 4.23 -0.15 0.94
C ARG A 277 5.64 0.11 0.40
N SER A 278 6.35 -0.91 0.01
CA SER A 278 7.74 -0.81 -0.45
C SER A 278 7.92 -0.12 -1.80
N LEU A 279 6.81 0.15 -2.54
CA LEU A 279 6.85 0.92 -3.78
C LEU A 279 6.54 2.40 -3.58
N VAL A 280 5.67 2.75 -2.62
CA VAL A 280 5.18 4.14 -2.51
C VAL A 280 5.49 4.80 -1.17
N GLY A 281 5.76 4.03 -0.12
CA GLY A 281 5.85 4.55 1.25
C GLY A 281 6.84 5.71 1.39
N ASN A 282 8.10 5.48 1.04
CA ASN A 282 9.18 6.47 1.15
C ASN A 282 9.19 7.48 -0.01
N SER A 283 8.30 7.31 -0.99
CA SER A 283 8.15 8.24 -2.12
C SER A 283 7.18 9.38 -1.83
N GLY A 284 6.44 9.32 -0.70
CA GLY A 284 5.42 10.28 -0.32
C GLY A 284 5.73 11.02 0.98
N TYR A 285 5.32 12.28 1.02
CA TYR A 285 5.52 13.22 2.13
C TYR A 285 4.23 13.98 2.41
N LEU A 286 4.04 14.46 3.66
CA LEU A 286 2.96 15.37 4.03
C LEU A 286 3.57 16.67 4.53
N LEU A 287 3.28 17.77 3.83
CA LEU A 287 3.67 19.12 4.19
C LEU A 287 2.59 19.72 5.08
N THR A 288 2.98 20.31 6.20
CA THR A 288 2.07 20.95 7.17
C THR A 288 2.65 22.25 7.69
N SER A 289 1.80 23.14 8.18
CA SER A 289 2.18 24.46 8.70
C SER A 289 1.89 24.54 10.20
N VAL A 290 2.78 25.18 10.94
CA VAL A 290 2.59 25.50 12.35
C VAL A 290 1.51 26.56 12.50
N LEU A 291 0.51 26.28 13.32
CA LEU A 291 -0.54 27.22 13.71
C LEU A 291 -0.21 27.93 15.04
N TYR A 292 0.15 27.15 16.05
CA TYR A 292 0.44 27.63 17.40
C TYR A 292 1.48 26.77 18.10
N GLU A 293 2.26 27.39 18.96
CA GLU A 293 2.98 26.72 20.04
C GLU A 293 2.20 26.89 21.35
N LYS A 294 2.12 25.84 22.15
CA LYS A 294 1.43 25.85 23.44
C LYS A 294 2.21 25.03 24.45
N GLN A 295 2.40 25.56 25.64
CA GLN A 295 2.90 24.81 26.79
C GLN A 295 1.75 24.49 27.76
N ASN A 296 1.67 23.25 28.21
CA ASN A 296 0.74 22.82 29.24
C ASN A 296 1.48 21.92 30.24
N TYR A 297 1.56 22.36 31.51
CA TYR A 297 2.40 21.75 32.53
C TYR A 297 3.86 21.65 32.07
N LYS A 298 4.38 20.40 31.93
CA LYS A 298 5.76 20.11 31.51
C LYS A 298 5.86 19.66 30.04
N LYS A 299 4.78 19.78 29.28
CA LYS A 299 4.75 19.34 27.87
C LYS A 299 4.64 20.54 26.94
N ASP A 300 5.47 20.54 25.91
CA ASP A 300 5.40 21.48 24.81
C ASP A 300 4.63 20.85 23.65
N PHE A 301 3.64 21.56 23.13
CA PHE A 301 2.82 21.17 22.00
C PHE A 301 3.10 22.09 20.82
N LEU A 302 3.26 21.50 19.66
CA LEU A 302 3.29 22.22 18.38
C LEU A 302 2.04 21.84 17.60
N ILE A 303 1.10 22.78 17.49
CA ILE A 303 -0.19 22.58 16.83
C ILE A 303 -0.01 22.92 15.37
N VAL A 304 -0.33 21.98 14.47
CA VAL A 304 -0.22 22.12 13.05
C VAL A 304 -1.57 21.98 12.36
N ASP A 305 -1.66 22.30 11.08
CA ASP A 305 -2.91 22.26 10.30
C ASP A 305 -3.23 20.86 9.73
N ALA A 306 -2.27 19.94 9.65
CA ALA A 306 -2.51 18.52 9.40
C ALA A 306 -2.95 17.80 10.68
N GLY A 307 -3.81 16.79 10.58
CA GLY A 307 -4.25 15.99 11.70
C GLY A 307 -4.45 14.52 11.37
N MET A 308 -5.05 13.77 12.33
CA MET A 308 -5.36 12.36 12.13
C MET A 308 -6.35 12.12 10.98
N ASN A 309 -7.13 13.13 10.60
CA ASN A 309 -7.99 13.10 9.40
C ASN A 309 -7.18 13.06 8.11
N ASP A 310 -5.96 13.61 8.09
CA ASP A 310 -5.05 13.55 6.94
C ASP A 310 -4.12 12.33 7.03
N LEU A 311 -3.56 12.04 8.21
CA LEU A 311 -2.63 10.93 8.45
C LEU A 311 -3.05 10.13 9.69
N LEU A 312 -3.87 9.10 9.48
CA LEU A 312 -4.47 8.29 10.55
C LEU A 312 -3.47 7.37 11.26
N ARG A 313 -2.40 6.96 10.58
CA ARG A 313 -1.50 5.89 11.04
C ARG A 313 -0.88 6.10 12.43
N PRO A 314 -0.43 7.31 12.84
CA PRO A 314 0.06 7.52 14.20
C PRO A 314 -1.00 7.24 15.26
N SER A 315 -2.25 7.64 15.03
CA SER A 315 -3.36 7.44 15.96
C SER A 315 -3.85 5.98 16.01
N LEU A 316 -3.87 5.28 14.86
CA LEU A 316 -4.43 3.92 14.74
C LEU A 316 -3.44 2.82 15.12
N TYR A 317 -2.16 3.00 14.77
CA TYR A 317 -1.12 1.97 14.90
C TYR A 317 0.04 2.38 15.80
N ASP A 318 -0.02 3.56 16.44
CA ASP A 318 1.13 4.22 17.10
C ASP A 318 2.35 4.29 16.14
N ALA A 319 2.07 4.44 14.83
CA ALA A 319 3.08 4.39 13.79
C ALA A 319 3.96 5.65 13.82
N PHE A 320 5.25 5.43 13.83
CA PHE A 320 6.22 6.51 13.72
C PHE A 320 6.31 7.04 12.29
N HIS A 321 6.38 8.36 12.18
CA HIS A 321 6.78 9.09 10.98
C HIS A 321 7.76 10.18 11.37
N LYS A 322 8.90 10.24 10.71
CA LYS A 322 9.88 11.31 10.95
C LYS A 322 9.26 12.66 10.60
N ILE A 323 9.39 13.62 11.51
CA ILE A 323 8.93 15.00 11.32
C ILE A 323 10.15 15.91 11.44
N GLU A 324 10.34 16.81 10.48
CA GLU A 324 11.43 17.79 10.53
C GLU A 324 10.99 19.14 9.96
N GLU A 325 11.70 20.19 10.36
CA GLU A 325 11.51 21.53 9.84
C GLU A 325 11.96 21.66 8.39
N VAL A 326 11.21 22.41 7.58
CA VAL A 326 11.53 22.69 6.17
C VAL A 326 12.65 23.70 6.05
N ASN A 327 12.64 24.73 6.87
CA ASN A 327 13.70 25.74 6.97
C ASN A 327 14.61 25.35 8.14
N LYS A 328 15.77 24.80 7.83
CA LYS A 328 16.74 24.38 8.85
C LYS A 328 17.28 25.60 9.59
N ASN A 329 17.20 25.58 10.91
CA ASN A 329 17.83 26.58 11.76
C ASN A 329 18.68 25.92 12.86
N ASN A 330 19.63 26.67 13.40
CA ASN A 330 20.59 26.20 14.41
C ASN A 330 20.11 26.52 15.85
N GLY A 331 18.84 26.83 16.07
CA GLY A 331 18.28 27.07 17.39
C GLY A 331 18.35 25.85 18.30
N ALA A 332 18.42 26.08 19.61
CA ALA A 332 18.42 24.99 20.57
C ALA A 332 17.16 24.14 20.43
N ARG A 333 17.33 22.84 20.16
CA ARG A 333 16.23 21.91 19.98
C ARG A 333 15.56 21.59 21.32
N LYS A 334 14.23 21.47 21.31
CA LYS A 334 13.44 20.92 22.41
C LYS A 334 12.43 19.90 21.90
N LYS A 335 11.90 19.10 22.81
CA LYS A 335 10.93 18.05 22.47
C LYS A 335 9.52 18.61 22.42
N TYR A 336 8.84 18.37 21.31
CA TYR A 336 7.44 18.74 21.12
C TYR A 336 6.56 17.51 20.88
N ASN A 337 5.34 17.56 21.38
CA ASN A 337 4.26 16.75 20.82
C ASN A 337 3.65 17.51 19.65
N VAL A 338 3.83 17.01 18.42
CA VAL A 338 3.23 17.58 17.22
C VAL A 338 1.81 17.04 17.09
N VAL A 339 0.83 17.94 17.17
CA VAL A 339 -0.59 17.60 17.25
C VAL A 339 -1.40 18.35 16.19
N GLY A 340 -2.48 17.73 15.73
CA GLY A 340 -3.35 18.30 14.72
C GLY A 340 -4.53 19.09 15.30
N PRO A 341 -5.46 19.52 14.42
CA PRO A 341 -6.60 20.37 14.77
C PRO A 341 -7.87 19.57 15.12
N ILE A 342 -7.82 18.23 15.16
CA ILE A 342 -8.99 17.41 15.41
C ILE A 342 -9.36 17.43 16.89
N CYS A 343 -10.66 17.56 17.18
CA CYS A 343 -11.17 17.62 18.54
C CYS A 343 -11.17 16.23 19.22
N GLU A 344 -10.00 15.61 19.27
CA GLU A 344 -9.76 14.29 19.86
C GLU A 344 -8.35 14.19 20.45
N THR A 345 -8.23 13.60 21.63
CA THR A 345 -6.93 13.43 22.33
C THR A 345 -5.94 12.58 21.52
N GLY A 346 -6.45 11.68 20.68
CA GLY A 346 -5.64 10.82 19.79
C GLY A 346 -5.02 11.53 18.60
N ASP A 347 -5.33 12.81 18.34
CA ASP A 347 -4.79 13.56 17.21
C ASP A 347 -3.34 14.01 17.45
N VAL A 348 -2.44 13.03 17.49
CA VAL A 348 -1.00 13.19 17.69
C VAL A 348 -0.25 12.63 16.49
N LEU A 349 0.44 13.50 15.75
CA LEU A 349 1.24 13.13 14.60
C LEU A 349 2.66 12.67 14.98
N GLY A 350 3.19 13.16 16.11
CA GLY A 350 4.48 12.74 16.66
C GLY A 350 4.64 13.12 18.11
N LYS A 351 5.23 12.21 18.89
CA LYS A 351 5.55 12.39 20.32
C LYS A 351 7.04 12.65 20.48
N ASP A 352 7.40 13.57 21.40
CA ASP A 352 8.77 13.91 21.75
C ASP A 352 9.68 14.23 20.54
N VAL A 353 9.12 14.90 19.54
CA VAL A 353 9.84 15.29 18.32
C VAL A 353 10.82 16.42 18.63
N GLU A 354 12.09 16.20 18.36
CA GLU A 354 13.15 17.22 18.57
C GLU A 354 13.17 18.22 17.44
N LEU A 355 12.70 19.45 17.71
CA LEU A 355 12.61 20.55 16.74
C LEU A 355 13.22 21.83 17.35
N PRO A 356 13.77 22.74 16.52
CA PRO A 356 14.13 24.07 16.95
C PRO A 356 12.88 24.87 17.30
N PRO A 357 12.99 26.05 17.95
CA PRO A 357 11.87 26.96 18.10
C PRO A 357 11.26 27.31 16.75
N LEU A 358 9.92 27.17 16.65
CA LEU A 358 9.16 27.41 15.45
C LEU A 358 8.04 28.40 15.73
N VAL A 359 7.71 29.21 14.74
CA VAL A 359 6.64 30.22 14.82
C VAL A 359 5.50 29.89 13.85
N LYS A 360 4.40 30.62 13.97
CA LYS A 360 3.26 30.48 13.07
C LYS A 360 3.69 30.62 11.62
N ASN A 361 3.17 29.73 10.75
CA ASN A 361 3.47 29.56 9.33
C ASN A 361 4.83 28.92 9.00
N ASP A 362 5.63 28.53 9.99
CA ASP A 362 6.76 27.65 9.72
C ASP A 362 6.28 26.31 9.19
N LEU A 363 7.02 25.74 8.25
CA LEU A 363 6.65 24.51 7.60
C LEU A 363 7.36 23.30 8.21
N LEU A 364 6.61 22.22 8.39
CA LEU A 364 7.12 20.89 8.73
C LEU A 364 6.85 19.92 7.60
N ILE A 365 7.75 18.95 7.44
CA ILE A 365 7.59 17.81 6.52
C ILE A 365 7.53 16.51 7.30
N ILE A 366 6.50 15.70 7.02
CA ILE A 366 6.29 14.37 7.59
C ILE A 366 6.66 13.36 6.52
N HIS A 367 7.58 12.44 6.86
CA HIS A 367 8.16 11.48 5.93
C HIS A 367 7.36 10.19 5.81
N SER A 368 7.64 9.43 4.74
CA SER A 368 7.20 8.04 4.56
C SER A 368 5.69 7.84 4.62
N VAL A 369 4.91 8.81 4.14
CA VAL A 369 3.45 8.80 4.17
C VAL A 369 2.82 8.33 2.85
N GLY A 370 3.62 7.94 1.86
CA GLY A 370 3.12 7.57 0.53
C GLY A 370 2.22 6.33 0.52
N ALA A 371 2.43 5.41 1.47
CA ALA A 371 1.59 4.23 1.63
C ALA A 371 0.66 4.40 2.84
N TYR A 372 -0.65 4.14 2.62
CA TYR A 372 -1.67 4.19 3.68
C TYR A 372 -1.76 5.55 4.40
N GLY A 373 -1.32 6.62 3.73
CA GLY A 373 -1.55 8.00 4.16
C GLY A 373 -2.88 8.51 3.61
N TYR A 374 -2.85 9.11 2.41
CA TYR A 374 -4.04 9.69 1.79
C TYR A 374 -5.23 8.73 1.68
N VAL A 375 -5.01 7.45 1.35
CA VAL A 375 -6.10 6.47 1.18
C VAL A 375 -6.86 6.18 2.47
N MET A 376 -6.28 6.44 3.64
CA MET A 376 -6.92 6.32 4.95
C MET A 376 -7.43 7.67 5.49
N SER A 377 -7.29 8.76 4.73
CA SER A 377 -7.79 10.08 5.15
C SER A 377 -9.31 10.12 5.20
N SER A 378 -9.84 10.98 6.06
CA SER A 378 -11.28 11.13 6.29
C SER A 378 -11.69 12.60 6.35
N ASN A 379 -13.00 12.84 6.40
CA ASN A 379 -13.58 14.16 6.63
C ASN A 379 -13.93 14.39 8.11
N TYR A 380 -13.20 13.73 9.03
CA TYR A 380 -13.47 13.91 10.46
C TYR A 380 -13.42 15.38 10.86
N ASN A 381 -14.35 15.83 11.71
CA ASN A 381 -14.66 17.22 12.02
C ASN A 381 -15.02 18.06 10.78
N THR A 382 -15.57 17.46 9.71
CA THR A 382 -15.95 18.10 8.44
C THR A 382 -14.79 18.85 7.78
N ARG A 383 -13.56 18.33 7.93
CA ARG A 383 -12.37 18.93 7.31
C ARG A 383 -12.17 18.38 5.90
N PRO A 384 -11.90 19.26 4.92
CA PRO A 384 -11.60 18.83 3.55
C PRO A 384 -10.32 18.01 3.47
N LYS A 385 -10.32 16.99 2.62
CA LYS A 385 -9.11 16.22 2.30
C LYS A 385 -8.07 17.10 1.61
N ALA A 386 -6.80 16.86 1.96
CA ALA A 386 -5.66 17.60 1.43
C ALA A 386 -5.49 17.40 -0.10
N PRO A 387 -4.91 18.36 -0.82
CA PRO A 387 -4.48 18.17 -2.20
C PRO A 387 -3.29 17.20 -2.27
N GLU A 388 -3.11 16.59 -3.45
CA GLU A 388 -1.94 15.76 -3.74
C GLU A 388 -1.17 16.35 -4.93
N VAL A 389 0.15 16.47 -4.81
CA VAL A 389 1.04 16.93 -5.88
C VAL A 389 2.10 15.89 -6.21
N LEU A 390 2.49 15.82 -7.46
CA LEU A 390 3.58 14.99 -7.97
C LEU A 390 4.73 15.90 -8.44
N ILE A 391 5.94 15.61 -8.00
CA ILE A 391 7.13 16.25 -8.53
C ILE A 391 7.67 15.39 -9.68
N GLU A 392 7.68 15.96 -10.87
CA GLU A 392 8.14 15.38 -12.13
C GLU A 392 9.01 16.39 -12.86
N ASP A 393 10.26 16.03 -13.20
CA ASP A 393 11.21 16.90 -13.93
C ASP A 393 11.36 18.29 -13.34
N LYS A 394 11.47 18.40 -12.01
CA LYS A 394 11.50 19.66 -11.24
C LYS A 394 10.24 20.54 -11.39
N LYS A 395 9.15 19.98 -11.91
CA LYS A 395 7.85 20.65 -11.99
C LYS A 395 6.90 20.11 -10.93
N ILE A 396 6.01 20.97 -10.45
CA ILE A 396 4.93 20.61 -9.52
C ILE A 396 3.69 20.35 -10.36
N LYS A 397 3.16 19.14 -10.30
CA LYS A 397 1.93 18.72 -10.96
C LYS A 397 0.86 18.48 -9.92
N LEU A 398 -0.25 19.21 -9.94
CA LEU A 398 -1.41 18.91 -9.12
C LEU A 398 -2.07 17.63 -9.64
N ILE A 399 -2.05 16.55 -8.83
CA ILE A 399 -2.62 15.24 -9.19
C ILE A 399 -3.93 14.94 -8.46
N ARG A 400 -4.29 15.75 -7.48
CA ARG A 400 -5.61 15.82 -6.84
C ARG A 400 -5.83 17.22 -6.27
N LYS A 401 -6.96 17.81 -6.58
CA LYS A 401 -7.39 19.10 -6.00
C LYS A 401 -7.73 18.91 -4.52
N LYS A 402 -7.54 19.98 -3.73
CA LYS A 402 -8.09 20.05 -2.38
C LYS A 402 -9.62 19.91 -2.46
N GLU A 403 -10.19 19.12 -1.58
CA GLU A 403 -11.64 19.00 -1.46
C GLU A 403 -12.24 20.32 -0.95
N THR A 404 -13.44 20.65 -1.35
CA THR A 404 -14.19 21.82 -0.86
C THR A 404 -15.23 21.41 0.17
N ILE A 405 -15.63 22.35 1.05
CA ILE A 405 -16.74 22.10 2.01
C ILE A 405 -18.02 21.74 1.27
N THR A 406 -18.28 22.37 0.12
CA THR A 406 -19.47 22.06 -0.72
C THR A 406 -19.45 20.62 -1.19
N GLN A 407 -18.30 20.08 -1.64
CA GLN A 407 -18.18 18.67 -2.06
C GLN A 407 -18.43 17.68 -0.91
N ILE A 408 -18.05 18.04 0.32
CA ILE A 408 -18.34 17.18 1.49
C ILE A 408 -19.86 17.05 1.71
N MET A 409 -20.60 18.13 1.52
CA MET A 409 -22.03 18.22 1.76
C MET A 409 -22.89 17.87 0.53
N GLU A 410 -22.29 17.66 -0.64
CA GLU A 410 -23.00 17.56 -1.93
C GLU A 410 -24.09 16.48 -1.92
N ASN A 411 -23.83 15.34 -1.29
CA ASN A 411 -24.81 14.25 -1.20
C ASN A 411 -25.88 14.44 -0.11
N GLU A 412 -25.77 15.50 0.69
CA GLU A 412 -26.73 15.82 1.75
C GLU A 412 -27.73 16.89 1.31
N PHE A 413 -27.49 17.57 0.18
CA PHE A 413 -28.46 18.51 -0.38
C PHE A 413 -29.70 17.74 -0.86
N ASN A 414 -30.87 18.15 -0.34
CA ASN A 414 -32.14 17.65 -0.87
C ASN A 414 -32.32 18.20 -2.29
N ASN A 415 -32.20 17.34 -3.27
CA ASN A 415 -32.65 17.60 -4.62
C ASN A 415 -34.19 17.41 -4.63
N GLU A 416 -34.95 18.45 -4.24
CA GLU A 416 -36.38 18.53 -4.49
C GLU A 416 -36.66 18.90 -5.94
#